data_2b618417c67000b61ebff5173b7d4b0d
#
_entry.id   2b618417c67000b61ebff5173b7d4b0d
#
_cell.length_a   1.000
_cell.length_b   1.000
_cell.length_c   1.000
_cell.angle_alpha   90.00
_cell.angle_beta   90.00
_cell.angle_gamma   90.00
#
_symmetry.space_group_name_H-M   'P 1'
#
loop_
_entity.id
_entity.type
_entity.pdbx_description
1 polymer ?
#
loop_
_entity_poly.entity_id
_entity_poly.type
_entity_poly.pdbx_seq_one_letter_code
_entity_poly.pdbx_strand_id
1 'polypeptide(L)'
;GLFDAPPLDSLLSKSQYREVSEAVKKYSPVPMMMLNRAEPVIIYAMIFEGMYARQHPENQTTGIPMDLFFQQEASKHGTTVMGLEQASDQEQALDSIPIKEQTEELLDLARHPNTTMHEMDEMLTDYRAGRISEILDDPGFGSFSPEEMSSLLYNRNKKWLDTLPAILDHHNAFIAVGAGHLAGKQGLVEQLRKRGYDVAWVRTK
;
A
#
# COMPACT_ATOMS: atom_id res chain seq x y z
N GLY A 1 15.85 -8.73 -4.53
CA GLY A 1 15.60 -7.30 -4.21
C GLY A 1 14.77 -6.64 -5.30
N LEU A 2 14.07 -5.57 -4.98
CA LEU A 2 13.06 -4.90 -5.83
C LEU A 2 13.56 -4.46 -7.23
N PHE A 3 14.86 -4.48 -7.48
CA PHE A 3 15.50 -4.12 -8.76
C PHE A 3 16.33 -5.25 -9.37
N ASP A 4 16.13 -6.49 -8.93
CA ASP A 4 16.81 -7.68 -9.44
C ASP A 4 15.86 -8.67 -10.14
N ALA A 5 14.66 -8.18 -10.51
CA ALA A 5 13.68 -8.99 -11.23
C ALA A 5 14.18 -9.41 -12.62
N PRO A 6 13.59 -10.46 -13.21
CA PRO A 6 13.78 -10.75 -14.63
C PRO A 6 13.46 -9.51 -15.47
N PRO A 7 14.24 -9.25 -16.55
CA PRO A 7 13.95 -8.09 -17.40
C PRO A 7 12.50 -8.09 -17.89
N LEU A 8 11.82 -6.97 -17.77
CA LEU A 8 10.39 -6.86 -18.13
C LEU A 8 10.12 -7.19 -19.60
N ASP A 9 11.08 -6.89 -20.49
CA ASP A 9 11.01 -7.27 -21.90
C ASP A 9 11.15 -8.79 -22.15
N SER A 10 11.54 -9.56 -21.13
CA SER A 10 11.49 -11.03 -21.16
C SER A 10 10.17 -11.60 -20.61
N LEU A 11 9.44 -10.83 -19.82
CA LEU A 11 8.15 -11.23 -19.24
C LEU A 11 6.96 -10.87 -20.14
N LEU A 12 7.13 -9.86 -20.99
CA LEU A 12 6.10 -9.31 -21.86
C LEU A 12 6.39 -9.56 -23.34
N SER A 13 5.36 -9.70 -24.15
CA SER A 13 5.50 -9.60 -25.60
C SER A 13 5.95 -8.19 -26.00
N LYS A 14 6.51 -8.04 -27.20
CA LYS A 14 6.95 -6.73 -27.73
C LYS A 14 5.83 -5.69 -27.73
N SER A 15 4.58 -6.10 -27.97
CA SER A 15 3.43 -5.19 -27.94
C SER A 15 3.14 -4.74 -26.52
N GLN A 16 3.07 -5.68 -25.57
CA GLN A 16 2.81 -5.41 -24.16
C GLN A 16 3.89 -4.53 -23.52
N TYR A 17 5.17 -4.82 -23.81
CA TYR A 17 6.29 -4.00 -23.35
C TYR A 17 6.20 -2.56 -23.86
N ARG A 18 5.76 -2.36 -25.10
CA ARG A 18 5.52 -1.03 -25.65
C ARG A 18 4.36 -0.30 -24.94
N GLU A 19 3.25 -1.00 -24.64
CA GLU A 19 2.12 -0.44 -23.89
C GLU A 19 2.57 0.07 -22.53
N VAL A 20 3.30 -0.75 -21.75
CA VAL A 20 3.86 -0.36 -20.45
C VAL A 20 4.87 0.79 -20.60
N SER A 21 5.75 0.73 -21.63
CA SER A 21 6.75 1.79 -21.87
C SER A 21 6.10 3.14 -22.16
N GLU A 22 4.99 3.19 -22.87
CA GLU A 22 4.24 4.42 -23.11
C GLU A 22 3.58 4.95 -21.82
N ALA A 23 3.07 4.06 -20.96
CA ALA A 23 2.54 4.46 -19.66
C ALA A 23 3.66 5.01 -18.74
N VAL A 24 4.81 4.34 -18.68
CA VAL A 24 5.99 4.84 -17.95
C VAL A 24 6.41 6.20 -18.47
N LYS A 25 6.57 6.37 -19.79
CA LYS A 25 6.93 7.65 -20.40
C LYS A 25 5.96 8.77 -20.05
N LYS A 26 4.68 8.45 -19.97
CA LYS A 26 3.63 9.42 -19.69
C LYS A 26 3.56 9.81 -18.21
N TYR A 27 3.77 8.88 -17.29
CA TYR A 27 3.43 9.08 -15.89
C TYR A 27 4.63 8.99 -14.94
N SER A 28 5.68 8.23 -15.25
CA SER A 28 6.84 8.07 -14.37
C SER A 28 7.91 9.13 -14.61
N PRO A 29 8.57 9.65 -13.57
CA PRO A 29 9.77 10.49 -13.72
C PRO A 29 11.01 9.67 -14.11
N VAL A 30 10.97 8.34 -13.95
CA VAL A 30 12.09 7.43 -14.24
C VAL A 30 11.86 6.75 -15.58
N PRO A 31 12.83 6.80 -16.51
CA PRO A 31 12.66 6.22 -17.83
C PRO A 31 12.67 4.68 -17.79
N MET A 32 11.92 4.05 -18.71
CA MET A 32 11.74 2.60 -18.80
C MET A 32 13.08 1.82 -18.82
N MET A 33 14.11 2.37 -19.44
CA MET A 33 15.45 1.74 -19.49
C MET A 33 16.03 1.48 -18.09
N MET A 34 15.75 2.33 -17.12
CA MET A 34 16.20 2.16 -15.74
C MET A 34 15.30 1.21 -14.94
N LEU A 35 14.06 1.02 -15.38
CA LEU A 35 13.04 0.22 -14.72
C LEU A 35 12.94 -1.22 -15.27
N ASN A 36 13.65 -1.56 -16.34
CA ASN A 36 13.49 -2.85 -17.01
C ASN A 36 13.82 -4.07 -16.13
N ARG A 37 14.52 -3.87 -15.01
CA ARG A 37 14.83 -4.90 -14.01
C ARG A 37 14.18 -4.63 -12.63
N ALA A 38 13.31 -3.64 -12.55
CA ALA A 38 12.50 -3.44 -11.38
C ALA A 38 11.35 -4.48 -11.36
N GLU A 39 10.92 -4.87 -10.17
CA GLU A 39 9.71 -5.67 -10.06
C GLU A 39 8.52 -4.93 -10.66
N PRO A 40 7.60 -5.63 -11.35
CA PRO A 40 6.45 -4.99 -11.99
C PRO A 40 5.59 -4.17 -11.02
N VAL A 41 5.48 -4.59 -9.76
CA VAL A 41 4.77 -3.83 -8.70
C VAL A 41 5.39 -2.46 -8.44
N ILE A 42 6.71 -2.31 -8.57
CA ILE A 42 7.39 -1.02 -8.41
C ILE A 42 7.09 -0.12 -9.61
N ILE A 43 7.08 -0.69 -10.82
CA ILE A 43 6.73 0.06 -12.03
C ILE A 43 5.27 0.50 -11.96
N TYR A 44 4.38 -0.39 -11.50
CA TYR A 44 2.97 -0.10 -11.23
C TYR A 44 2.83 1.11 -10.30
N ALA A 45 3.48 1.06 -9.13
CA ALA A 45 3.42 2.14 -8.15
C ALA A 45 3.87 3.49 -8.74
N MET A 46 4.96 3.52 -9.52
CA MET A 46 5.46 4.76 -10.15
C MET A 46 4.49 5.32 -11.19
N ILE A 47 3.88 4.46 -12.00
CA ILE A 47 2.85 4.89 -12.96
C ILE A 47 1.64 5.43 -12.21
N PHE A 48 1.16 4.68 -11.22
CA PHE A 48 -0.01 5.02 -10.42
C PHE A 48 0.16 6.36 -9.69
N GLU A 49 1.27 6.58 -9.00
CA GLU A 49 1.59 7.85 -8.35
C GLU A 49 1.59 9.03 -9.34
N GLY A 50 2.19 8.83 -10.51
CA GLY A 50 2.22 9.86 -11.54
C GLY A 50 0.84 10.15 -12.16
N MET A 51 -0.03 9.16 -12.24
CA MET A 51 -1.43 9.33 -12.66
C MET A 51 -2.20 10.11 -11.60
N TYR A 52 -2.12 9.67 -10.35
CA TYR A 52 -2.77 10.32 -9.22
C TYR A 52 -2.36 11.78 -9.07
N ALA A 53 -1.06 12.06 -9.14
CA ALA A 53 -0.52 13.42 -9.07
C ALA A 53 -1.05 14.33 -10.19
N ARG A 54 -1.31 13.81 -11.38
CA ARG A 54 -1.89 14.59 -12.50
C ARG A 54 -3.38 14.82 -12.36
N GLN A 55 -4.10 13.86 -11.81
CA GLN A 55 -5.55 13.98 -11.61
C GLN A 55 -5.88 14.88 -10.41
N HIS A 56 -5.00 14.88 -9.41
CA HIS A 56 -5.17 15.64 -8.17
C HIS A 56 -4.03 16.65 -7.95
N PRO A 57 -3.90 17.66 -8.83
CA PRO A 57 -2.83 18.66 -8.70
C PRO A 57 -2.92 19.47 -7.40
N GLU A 58 -4.11 19.58 -6.81
CA GLU A 58 -4.35 20.19 -5.50
C GLU A 58 -3.69 19.40 -4.36
N ASN A 59 -3.47 18.11 -4.53
CA ASN A 59 -2.80 17.25 -3.57
C ASN A 59 -1.27 17.23 -3.73
N GLN A 60 -0.76 17.86 -4.77
CA GLN A 60 0.69 18.07 -4.97
C GLN A 60 1.23 19.14 -4.01
N THR A 61 0.84 19.06 -2.77
CA THR A 61 1.45 19.88 -1.75
C THR A 61 2.88 19.42 -1.54
N THR A 62 3.73 20.34 -1.14
CA THR A 62 5.08 20.06 -0.62
C THR A 62 5.02 19.23 0.67
N GLY A 63 3.94 18.48 0.84
CA GLY A 63 3.67 17.63 1.99
C GLY A 63 4.62 16.45 2.02
N ILE A 64 5.16 16.22 3.18
CA ILE A 64 5.84 14.96 3.49
C ILE A 64 4.78 13.84 3.60
N PRO A 65 5.10 12.59 3.24
CA PRO A 65 4.23 11.45 3.48
C PRO A 65 3.74 11.41 4.92
N MET A 66 2.50 10.98 5.14
CA MET A 66 1.83 11.07 6.45
C MET A 66 2.58 10.28 7.54
N ASP A 67 3.14 9.14 7.23
CA ASP A 67 3.98 8.34 8.11
C ASP A 67 5.25 9.09 8.52
N LEU A 68 5.92 9.71 7.58
CA LEU A 68 7.10 10.54 7.85
C LEU A 68 6.74 11.80 8.65
N PHE A 69 5.57 12.40 8.39
CA PHE A 69 5.06 13.51 9.19
C PHE A 69 4.91 13.11 10.66
N PHE A 70 4.26 11.99 10.96
CA PHE A 70 4.10 11.53 12.33
C PHE A 70 5.43 11.22 13.02
N GLN A 71 6.39 10.63 12.30
CA GLN A 71 7.74 10.40 12.84
C GLN A 71 8.47 11.72 13.18
N GLN A 72 8.36 12.72 12.31
CA GLN A 72 8.96 14.02 12.55
C GLN A 72 8.31 14.75 13.73
N GLU A 73 6.98 14.71 13.84
CA GLU A 73 6.27 15.31 14.98
C GLU A 73 6.63 14.60 16.29
N ALA A 74 6.68 13.29 16.31
CA ALA A 74 7.12 12.54 17.47
C ALA A 74 8.55 12.93 17.90
N SER A 75 9.47 13.03 16.95
CA SER A 75 10.85 13.45 17.21
C SER A 75 10.94 14.85 17.77
N LYS A 76 10.17 15.81 17.25
CA LYS A 76 10.12 17.20 17.76
C LYS A 76 9.68 17.27 19.21
N HIS A 77 8.82 16.36 19.63
CA HIS A 77 8.30 16.29 21.00
C HIS A 77 9.06 15.33 21.91
N GLY A 78 10.20 14.78 21.46
CA GLY A 78 10.99 13.82 22.23
C GLY A 78 10.29 12.48 22.48
N THR A 79 9.27 12.17 21.70
CA THR A 79 8.54 10.88 21.79
C THR A 79 9.33 9.79 21.08
N THR A 80 9.44 8.64 21.72
CA THR A 80 10.10 7.47 21.11
C THR A 80 9.30 6.97 19.92
N VAL A 81 9.96 6.75 18.79
CA VAL A 81 9.39 6.16 17.57
C VAL A 81 9.91 4.75 17.44
N MET A 82 9.00 3.80 17.21
CA MET A 82 9.33 2.40 16.96
C MET A 82 8.62 1.89 15.71
N GLY A 83 9.30 1.11 14.88
CA GLY A 83 8.66 0.37 13.81
C GLY A 83 7.92 -0.85 14.36
N LEU A 84 6.74 -1.14 13.83
CA LEU A 84 6.01 -2.39 14.11
C LEU A 84 6.65 -3.59 13.37
N GLU A 85 7.45 -3.31 12.34
CA GLU A 85 8.15 -4.30 11.53
C GLU A 85 9.45 -3.73 10.95
N GLN A 86 10.24 -4.60 10.36
CA GLN A 86 11.44 -4.21 9.59
C GLN A 86 11.08 -3.97 8.12
N ALA A 87 11.89 -3.17 7.41
CA ALA A 87 11.71 -2.96 5.97
C ALA A 87 11.74 -4.29 5.17
N SER A 88 12.54 -5.26 5.62
CA SER A 88 12.58 -6.61 5.04
C SER A 88 11.25 -7.37 5.16
N ASP A 89 10.41 -7.11 6.15
CA ASP A 89 9.09 -7.74 6.25
C ASP A 89 8.15 -7.22 5.16
N GLN A 90 8.25 -5.94 4.81
CA GLN A 90 7.49 -5.35 3.70
C GLN A 90 7.98 -5.87 2.35
N GLU A 91 9.30 -5.94 2.16
CA GLU A 91 9.90 -6.51 0.95
C GLU A 91 9.43 -7.96 0.75
N GLN A 92 9.50 -8.80 1.79
CA GLN A 92 9.01 -10.18 1.73
C GLN A 92 7.51 -10.28 1.41
N ALA A 93 6.70 -9.35 1.91
CA ALA A 93 5.27 -9.33 1.60
C ALA A 93 5.02 -9.04 0.10
N LEU A 94 5.77 -8.11 -0.49
CA LEU A 94 5.69 -7.82 -1.93
C LEU A 94 6.26 -8.97 -2.77
N ASP A 95 7.40 -9.53 -2.40
CA ASP A 95 8.03 -10.68 -3.07
C ASP A 95 7.13 -11.94 -3.05
N SER A 96 6.14 -12.00 -2.15
CA SER A 96 5.18 -13.11 -2.10
C SER A 96 4.14 -13.07 -3.23
N ILE A 97 3.96 -11.94 -3.91
CA ILE A 97 3.09 -11.82 -5.07
C ILE A 97 3.82 -12.40 -6.28
N PRO A 98 3.27 -13.43 -6.95
CA PRO A 98 3.93 -14.03 -8.09
C PRO A 98 4.24 -13.01 -9.19
N ILE A 99 5.44 -13.05 -9.75
CA ILE A 99 5.91 -12.11 -10.77
C ILE A 99 4.96 -12.03 -11.98
N LYS A 100 4.28 -13.14 -12.27
CA LYS A 100 3.27 -13.21 -13.32
C LYS A 100 2.07 -12.31 -12.98
N GLU A 101 1.55 -12.40 -11.79
CA GLU A 101 0.41 -11.61 -11.30
C GLU A 101 0.77 -10.12 -11.25
N GLN A 102 1.93 -9.77 -10.70
CA GLN A 102 2.45 -8.38 -10.76
C GLN A 102 2.54 -7.85 -12.20
N THR A 103 2.91 -8.72 -13.16
CA THR A 103 3.05 -8.34 -14.57
C THR A 103 1.67 -8.14 -15.24
N GLU A 104 0.69 -8.96 -14.88
CA GLU A 104 -0.68 -8.86 -15.36
C GLU A 104 -1.35 -7.57 -14.85
N GLU A 105 -1.20 -7.26 -13.57
CA GLU A 105 -1.70 -6.02 -12.97
C GLU A 105 -1.04 -4.77 -13.57
N LEU A 106 0.27 -4.79 -13.77
CA LEU A 106 0.98 -3.69 -14.44
C LEU A 106 0.46 -3.46 -15.85
N LEU A 107 0.20 -4.54 -16.59
CA LEU A 107 -0.32 -4.46 -17.95
C LEU A 107 -1.77 -3.95 -17.98
N ASP A 108 -2.58 -4.36 -17.00
CA ASP A 108 -3.96 -3.88 -16.87
C ASP A 108 -3.99 -2.38 -16.57
N LEU A 109 -3.18 -1.91 -15.62
CA LEU A 109 -3.02 -0.47 -15.34
C LEU A 109 -2.65 0.31 -16.61
N ALA A 110 -1.68 -0.21 -17.40
CA ALA A 110 -1.23 0.46 -18.61
C ALA A 110 -2.34 0.57 -19.67
N ARG A 111 -3.25 -0.40 -19.72
CA ARG A 111 -4.37 -0.49 -20.67
C ARG A 111 -5.62 0.27 -20.21
N HIS A 112 -5.91 0.24 -18.93
CA HIS A 112 -7.14 0.73 -18.34
C HIS A 112 -6.92 1.82 -17.27
N PRO A 113 -6.05 2.83 -17.52
CA PRO A 113 -5.66 3.80 -16.50
C PRO A 113 -6.83 4.55 -15.88
N ASN A 114 -7.87 4.84 -16.66
CA ASN A 114 -9.04 5.55 -16.15
C ASN A 114 -9.90 4.72 -15.22
N THR A 115 -9.98 3.40 -15.43
CA THR A 115 -10.69 2.48 -14.55
C THR A 115 -10.00 2.41 -13.19
N THR A 116 -8.69 2.19 -13.19
CA THR A 116 -7.89 2.15 -11.95
C THR A 116 -7.99 3.45 -11.16
N MET A 117 -7.98 4.61 -11.83
CA MET A 117 -8.14 5.90 -11.14
C MET A 117 -9.55 6.08 -10.58
N HIS A 118 -10.58 5.59 -11.26
CA HIS A 118 -11.95 5.64 -10.74
C HIS A 118 -12.11 4.79 -9.48
N GLU A 119 -11.60 3.56 -9.49
CA GLU A 119 -11.59 2.67 -8.32
C GLU A 119 -10.85 3.29 -7.13
N MET A 120 -9.71 3.96 -7.39
CA MET A 120 -9.00 4.70 -6.34
C MET A 120 -9.82 5.85 -5.77
N ASP A 121 -10.53 6.60 -6.59
CA ASP A 121 -11.38 7.72 -6.13
C ASP A 121 -12.55 7.21 -5.27
N GLU A 122 -13.12 6.04 -5.60
CA GLU A 122 -14.14 5.37 -4.78
C GLU A 122 -13.56 4.96 -3.43
N MET A 123 -12.42 4.28 -3.42
CA MET A 123 -11.73 3.86 -2.19
C MET A 123 -11.34 5.07 -1.32
N LEU A 124 -10.87 6.17 -1.91
CA LEU A 124 -10.58 7.41 -1.18
C LEU A 124 -11.83 8.06 -0.60
N THR A 125 -12.96 7.95 -1.27
CA THR A 125 -14.27 8.41 -0.77
C THR A 125 -14.66 7.63 0.48
N ASP A 126 -14.50 6.32 0.46
CA ASP A 126 -14.78 5.45 1.61
C ASP A 126 -13.81 5.70 2.77
N TYR A 127 -12.53 5.86 2.46
CA TYR A 127 -11.51 6.23 3.44
C TYR A 127 -11.84 7.56 4.14
N ARG A 128 -12.16 8.61 3.37
CA ARG A 128 -12.51 9.94 3.92
C ARG A 128 -13.80 9.92 4.72
N ALA A 129 -14.74 9.05 4.38
CA ALA A 129 -15.98 8.86 5.11
C ALA A 129 -15.81 7.98 6.37
N GLY A 130 -14.63 7.40 6.59
CA GLY A 130 -14.36 6.49 7.71
C GLY A 130 -14.99 5.10 7.53
N ARG A 131 -15.40 4.73 6.31
CA ARG A 131 -15.98 3.43 5.99
C ARG A 131 -14.87 2.38 5.76
N ILE A 132 -14.01 2.21 6.76
CA ILE A 132 -12.80 1.36 6.65
C ILE A 132 -13.15 -0.11 6.34
N SER A 133 -14.30 -0.62 6.82
CA SER A 133 -14.75 -1.97 6.51
C SER A 133 -15.03 -2.18 5.02
N GLU A 134 -15.44 -1.14 4.31
CA GLU A 134 -15.80 -1.17 2.89
C GLU A 134 -14.56 -1.15 2.00
N ILE A 135 -13.45 -0.57 2.47
CA ILE A 135 -12.17 -0.50 1.72
C ILE A 135 -11.69 -1.89 1.26
N LEU A 136 -11.88 -2.95 2.07
CA LEU A 136 -11.46 -4.31 1.68
C LEU A 136 -12.39 -4.96 0.65
N ASP A 137 -13.60 -4.42 0.50
CA ASP A 137 -14.59 -4.87 -0.49
C ASP A 137 -14.48 -4.07 -1.81
N ASP A 138 -13.65 -3.02 -1.83
CA ASP A 138 -13.40 -2.23 -3.03
C ASP A 138 -12.70 -3.07 -4.11
N PRO A 139 -13.01 -2.85 -5.41
CA PRO A 139 -12.43 -3.60 -6.53
C PRO A 139 -10.89 -3.63 -6.52
N GLY A 140 -10.26 -2.53 -6.10
CA GLY A 140 -8.80 -2.45 -6.01
C GLY A 140 -8.19 -3.41 -4.98
N PHE A 141 -8.92 -3.76 -3.91
CA PHE A 141 -8.53 -4.81 -2.96
C PHE A 141 -9.09 -6.18 -3.34
N GLY A 142 -10.24 -6.22 -4.02
CA GLY A 142 -10.90 -7.45 -4.45
C GLY A 142 -10.14 -8.25 -5.51
N SER A 143 -9.13 -7.65 -6.15
CA SER A 143 -8.24 -8.35 -7.09
C SER A 143 -7.22 -9.27 -6.40
N PHE A 144 -6.90 -9.03 -5.12
CA PHE A 144 -5.93 -9.86 -4.40
C PHE A 144 -6.51 -11.22 -4.02
N SER A 145 -5.75 -12.27 -4.26
CA SER A 145 -6.06 -13.62 -3.78
C SER A 145 -6.03 -13.69 -2.26
N PRO A 146 -6.67 -14.71 -1.62
CA PRO A 146 -6.60 -14.91 -0.18
C PRO A 146 -5.15 -15.05 0.34
N GLU A 147 -4.27 -15.61 -0.45
CA GLU A 147 -2.85 -15.81 -0.15
C GLU A 147 -2.10 -14.47 -0.13
N GLU A 148 -2.36 -13.61 -1.12
CA GLU A 148 -1.80 -12.27 -1.19
C GLU A 148 -2.31 -11.39 -0.06
N MET A 149 -3.61 -11.40 0.22
CA MET A 149 -4.18 -10.71 1.37
C MET A 149 -3.57 -11.17 2.69
N SER A 150 -3.29 -12.48 2.82
CA SER A 150 -2.58 -13.01 3.99
C SER A 150 -1.17 -12.44 4.09
N SER A 151 -0.43 -12.39 3.00
CA SER A 151 0.95 -11.89 3.00
C SER A 151 1.02 -10.38 3.20
N LEU A 152 0.18 -9.63 2.50
CA LEU A 152 0.19 -8.17 2.53
C LEU A 152 -0.35 -7.59 3.85
N LEU A 153 -1.35 -8.25 4.46
CA LEU A 153 -2.05 -7.70 5.63
C LEU A 153 -2.04 -8.65 6.83
N TYR A 154 -2.57 -9.87 6.71
CA TYR A 154 -2.97 -10.62 7.89
C TYR A 154 -1.81 -11.24 8.66
N ASN A 155 -0.78 -11.72 7.98
CA ASN A 155 0.42 -12.24 8.62
C ASN A 155 1.21 -11.13 9.33
N ARG A 156 1.23 -9.93 8.74
CA ARG A 156 1.83 -8.73 9.35
C ARG A 156 1.03 -8.31 10.58
N ASN A 157 -0.29 -8.20 10.46
CA ASN A 157 -1.18 -7.93 11.60
C ASN A 157 -0.93 -8.91 12.76
N LYS A 158 -0.80 -10.21 12.44
CA LYS A 158 -0.53 -11.23 13.45
C LYS A 158 0.79 -10.99 14.18
N LYS A 159 1.88 -10.71 13.45
CA LYS A 159 3.18 -10.35 14.05
C LYS A 159 3.08 -9.13 14.96
N TRP A 160 2.38 -8.08 14.52
CA TRP A 160 2.21 -6.87 15.32
C TRP A 160 1.38 -7.12 16.58
N LEU A 161 0.36 -7.96 16.50
CA LEU A 161 -0.47 -8.33 17.65
C LEU A 161 0.28 -9.17 18.70
N ASP A 162 1.45 -9.71 18.38
CA ASP A 162 2.31 -10.36 19.38
C ASP A 162 3.08 -9.34 20.24
N THR A 163 3.29 -8.12 19.72
CA THR A 163 4.05 -7.05 20.39
C THR A 163 3.18 -5.92 20.93
N LEU A 164 2.07 -5.61 20.26
CA LEU A 164 1.18 -4.49 20.63
C LEU A 164 0.65 -4.57 22.08
N PRO A 165 0.24 -5.72 22.64
CA PRO A 165 -0.22 -5.78 24.02
C PRO A 165 0.80 -5.26 25.02
N ALA A 166 2.09 -5.62 24.87
CA ALA A 166 3.14 -5.16 25.76
C ALA A 166 3.32 -3.63 25.73
N ILE A 167 2.99 -2.99 24.59
CA ILE A 167 3.03 -1.54 24.47
C ILE A 167 1.76 -0.92 25.08
N LEU A 168 0.58 -1.43 24.70
CA LEU A 168 -0.71 -0.86 25.08
C LEU A 168 -1.02 -0.99 26.57
N ASP A 169 -0.55 -2.07 27.22
CA ASP A 169 -0.81 -2.32 28.64
C ASP A 169 0.06 -1.42 29.56
N HIS A 170 1.15 -0.86 29.05
CA HIS A 170 2.12 -0.13 29.85
C HIS A 170 2.37 1.31 29.41
N HIS A 171 1.93 1.69 28.21
CA HIS A 171 2.23 3.00 27.62
C HIS A 171 1.03 3.61 26.90
N ASN A 172 0.96 4.93 26.92
CA ASN A 172 0.14 5.65 25.94
C ASN A 172 0.88 5.67 24.60
N ALA A 173 0.27 5.09 23.57
CA ALA A 173 0.89 4.98 22.26
C ALA A 173 -0.04 5.52 21.16
N PHE A 174 0.54 6.18 20.16
CA PHE A 174 -0.10 6.45 18.89
C PHE A 174 0.44 5.47 17.85
N ILE A 175 -0.44 4.71 17.22
CA ILE A 175 -0.10 3.65 16.29
C ILE A 175 -0.66 4.02 14.91
N ALA A 176 0.22 4.26 13.95
CA ALA A 176 -0.14 4.57 12.57
C ALA A 176 0.11 3.37 11.66
N VAL A 177 -0.92 2.90 10.99
CA VAL A 177 -0.87 1.80 10.01
C VAL A 177 -1.77 2.12 8.83
N GLY A 178 -1.54 1.48 7.68
CA GLY A 178 -2.43 1.58 6.55
C GLY A 178 -3.85 1.11 6.88
N ALA A 179 -4.87 1.76 6.31
CA ALA A 179 -6.29 1.51 6.62
C ALA A 179 -6.69 0.03 6.40
N GLY A 180 -6.16 -0.64 5.38
CA GLY A 180 -6.40 -2.05 5.14
C GLY A 180 -6.03 -2.98 6.30
N HIS A 181 -5.04 -2.60 7.12
CA HIS A 181 -4.67 -3.35 8.31
C HIS A 181 -5.71 -3.28 9.43
N LEU A 182 -6.58 -2.28 9.42
CA LEU A 182 -7.58 -2.06 10.47
C LEU A 182 -8.86 -2.88 10.22
N ALA A 183 -9.20 -3.11 8.94
CA ALA A 183 -10.49 -3.60 8.50
C ALA A 183 -10.64 -5.12 8.56
N GLY A 184 -11.90 -5.58 8.61
CA GLY A 184 -12.29 -6.98 8.51
C GLY A 184 -12.00 -7.83 9.74
N LYS A 185 -12.35 -9.12 9.64
CA LYS A 185 -12.23 -10.07 10.77
C LYS A 185 -10.80 -10.32 11.23
N GLN A 186 -9.83 -10.16 10.34
CA GLN A 186 -8.40 -10.32 10.61
C GLN A 186 -7.69 -8.97 10.77
N GLY A 187 -8.44 -7.86 10.69
CA GLY A 187 -7.94 -6.52 10.95
C GLY A 187 -7.63 -6.28 12.43
N LEU A 188 -6.74 -5.33 12.70
CA LEU A 188 -6.26 -5.01 14.04
C LEU A 188 -7.40 -4.65 14.99
N VAL A 189 -8.41 -3.92 14.52
CA VAL A 189 -9.57 -3.52 15.35
C VAL A 189 -10.27 -4.73 15.94
N GLU A 190 -10.69 -5.68 15.12
CA GLU A 190 -11.38 -6.89 15.58
C GLU A 190 -10.47 -7.82 16.37
N GLN A 191 -9.20 -7.90 16.02
CA GLN A 191 -8.25 -8.75 16.72
C GLN A 191 -7.90 -8.20 18.11
N LEU A 192 -7.83 -6.89 18.30
CA LEU A 192 -7.64 -6.27 19.61
C LEU A 192 -8.91 -6.44 20.48
N ARG A 193 -10.12 -6.26 19.92
CA ARG A 193 -11.37 -6.54 20.62
C ARG A 193 -11.44 -7.98 21.14
N LYS A 194 -11.05 -8.96 20.31
CA LYS A 194 -10.97 -10.37 20.72
C LYS A 194 -9.98 -10.64 21.86
N ARG A 195 -8.98 -9.77 22.03
CA ARG A 195 -8.02 -9.80 23.12
C ARG A 195 -8.49 -9.03 24.38
N GLY A 196 -9.71 -8.49 24.36
CA GLY A 196 -10.32 -7.81 25.48
C GLY A 196 -10.08 -6.29 25.54
N TYR A 197 -9.46 -5.70 24.50
CA TYR A 197 -9.33 -4.25 24.43
C TYR A 197 -10.68 -3.60 24.03
N ASP A 198 -11.00 -2.48 24.68
CA ASP A 198 -12.11 -1.63 24.24
C ASP A 198 -11.62 -0.73 23.10
N VAL A 199 -12.11 -1.00 21.89
CA VAL A 199 -11.73 -0.28 20.68
C VAL A 199 -12.92 0.46 20.11
N ALA A 200 -12.93 1.77 20.26
CA ALA A 200 -13.97 2.65 19.77
C ALA A 200 -13.44 3.53 18.62
N TRP A 201 -14.31 3.80 17.67
CA TRP A 201 -14.03 4.78 16.62
C TRP A 201 -14.17 6.20 17.16
N VAL A 202 -13.18 7.04 16.92
CA VAL A 202 -13.19 8.45 17.30
C VAL A 202 -13.24 9.31 16.05
N ARG A 203 -14.32 10.05 15.90
CA ARG A 203 -14.46 11.01 14.79
C ARG A 203 -13.58 12.22 15.05
N THR A 204 -12.59 12.44 14.18
CA THR A 204 -11.87 13.71 14.14
C THR A 204 -12.75 14.77 13.49
N LYS A 205 -12.75 15.98 14.08
CA LYS A 205 -13.48 17.14 13.54
C LYS A 205 -12.73 17.71 12.34
#